data_1b942b8ae531cd1786de63d31b8a5712
#
_entry.id   1b942b8ae531cd1786de63d31b8a5712
#
_cell.length_a   1.000
_cell.length_b   1.000
_cell.length_c   1.000
_cell.angle_alpha   90.00
_cell.angle_beta   90.00
_cell.angle_gamma   90.00
#
_symmetry.space_group_name_H-M   'P 1'
#
loop_
_entity.id
_entity.type
_entity.pdbx_description
1 polymer ?
#
loop_
_entity_poly.entity_id
_entity_poly.type
_entity_poly.pdbx_seq_one_letter_code
_entity_poly.pdbx_strand_id
1 'polypeptide(L)'
;NGNTVVSYGYDAWGTPLWCTGELAETLGRAQPFRYRGYVFDEETGLYYLRSRYYSIRICRFINSDAVLLKTENFAHNGYTYCSNNPIYFLDTSGTCVTCSYCEECGEEHLLFAGEFGDKMEHVQKKNYKNERMKVCQFMALLEQMRIEEWEYDHDTAYGRVDCVGIYRYTMYWYYSASSVKALKISTHVEGTYRNSVYNKTDPKKNVVGKGKIDANTEFRIGMGLFRNPFGDNGHFAVYVGNYFPGYENAVIESVYGGVIIRELSESEAINDPFTHYGYMKGIDYTN
;
A
#
# COMPACT_ATOMS: atom_id res chain seq x y z
N ASN A 1 -11.80 36.42 -2.51
CA ASN A 1 -11.96 36.44 -1.04
C ASN A 1 -11.76 35.05 -0.38
N GLY A 2 -11.63 33.97 -1.16
CA GLY A 2 -11.34 32.60 -0.65
C GLY A 2 -12.49 31.92 0.12
N ASN A 3 -13.72 32.43 0.04
CA ASN A 3 -14.86 31.81 0.71
C ASN A 3 -15.36 30.59 -0.10
N THR A 4 -15.62 29.47 0.61
CA THR A 4 -16.26 28.29 0.03
C THR A 4 -17.72 28.58 -0.25
N VAL A 5 -18.12 28.54 -1.51
CA VAL A 5 -19.51 28.84 -1.95
C VAL A 5 -20.33 27.59 -2.29
N VAL A 6 -19.64 26.43 -2.46
CA VAL A 6 -20.26 25.12 -2.66
C VAL A 6 -19.39 24.06 -1.99
N SER A 7 -20.01 23.12 -1.31
CA SER A 7 -19.38 21.93 -0.75
C SER A 7 -20.21 20.69 -1.08
N TYR A 8 -19.53 19.57 -1.31
CA TYR A 8 -20.14 18.27 -1.59
C TYR A 8 -19.66 17.23 -0.59
N GLY A 9 -20.54 16.34 -0.19
CA GLY A 9 -20.21 15.15 0.58
C GLY A 9 -20.56 13.88 -0.18
N TYR A 10 -19.72 12.89 -0.05
CA TYR A 10 -19.85 11.59 -0.71
C TYR A 10 -19.60 10.46 0.28
N ASP A 11 -20.18 9.30 0.00
CA ASP A 11 -19.73 8.07 0.66
C ASP A 11 -18.38 7.60 0.07
N ALA A 12 -17.86 6.50 0.60
CA ALA A 12 -16.59 5.93 0.14
C ALA A 12 -16.60 5.52 -1.34
N TRP A 13 -17.76 5.24 -1.91
CA TRP A 13 -17.94 4.80 -3.30
C TRP A 13 -18.34 5.91 -4.27
N GLY A 14 -18.47 7.15 -3.76
CA GLY A 14 -18.78 8.31 -4.56
C GLY A 14 -20.27 8.60 -4.69
N THR A 15 -21.13 7.93 -3.90
CA THR A 15 -22.55 8.27 -3.86
C THR A 15 -22.71 9.65 -3.22
N PRO A 16 -23.37 10.63 -3.89
CA PRO A 16 -23.60 11.94 -3.31
C PRO A 16 -24.48 11.86 -2.05
N LEU A 17 -24.00 12.41 -0.95
CA LEU A 17 -24.74 12.48 0.32
C LEU A 17 -25.38 13.86 0.53
N TRP A 18 -24.68 14.92 0.19
CA TRP A 18 -25.18 16.28 0.31
C TRP A 18 -24.40 17.26 -0.58
N CYS A 19 -25.06 18.36 -0.95
CA CYS A 19 -24.47 19.55 -1.58
C CYS A 19 -24.97 20.77 -0.84
N THR A 20 -24.07 21.60 -0.31
CA THR A 20 -24.37 22.75 0.52
C THR A 20 -23.58 23.98 0.10
N GLY A 21 -23.99 25.16 0.56
CA GLY A 21 -23.34 26.43 0.27
C GLY A 21 -24.27 27.41 -0.46
N GLU A 22 -23.84 28.67 -0.54
CA GLU A 22 -24.64 29.77 -1.10
C GLU A 22 -25.03 29.53 -2.57
N LEU A 23 -24.16 28.89 -3.36
CA LEU A 23 -24.36 28.58 -4.75
C LEU A 23 -24.64 27.09 -5.03
N ALA A 24 -25.11 26.33 -4.04
CA ALA A 24 -25.36 24.89 -4.17
C ALA A 24 -26.36 24.58 -5.28
N GLU A 25 -27.47 25.33 -5.36
CA GLU A 25 -28.55 25.09 -6.33
C GLU A 25 -28.22 25.55 -7.77
N THR A 26 -27.20 26.40 -7.94
CA THR A 26 -26.79 26.92 -9.24
C THR A 26 -25.46 26.33 -9.68
N LEU A 27 -24.35 26.87 -9.21
CA LEU A 27 -23.01 26.41 -9.51
C LEU A 27 -22.81 24.95 -9.04
N GLY A 28 -23.35 24.59 -7.87
CA GLY A 28 -23.27 23.25 -7.33
C GLY A 28 -23.89 22.19 -8.24
N ARG A 29 -24.98 22.49 -8.93
CA ARG A 29 -25.57 21.59 -9.94
C ARG A 29 -24.83 21.62 -11.27
N ALA A 30 -24.39 22.79 -11.71
CA ALA A 30 -23.72 22.95 -13.00
C ALA A 30 -22.27 22.42 -13.04
N GLN A 31 -21.62 22.29 -11.87
CA GLN A 31 -20.23 21.81 -11.80
C GLN A 31 -20.14 20.30 -12.12
N PRO A 32 -19.44 19.91 -13.21
CA PRO A 32 -19.33 18.51 -13.60
C PRO A 32 -18.31 17.73 -12.74
N PHE A 33 -17.30 18.41 -12.17
CA PHE A 33 -16.31 17.75 -11.33
C PHE A 33 -16.90 17.48 -9.95
N ARG A 34 -17.02 16.22 -9.60
CA ARG A 34 -17.66 15.73 -8.36
C ARG A 34 -16.68 14.91 -7.51
N TYR A 35 -17.12 13.73 -7.10
CA TYR A 35 -16.34 12.81 -6.28
C TYR A 35 -14.91 12.66 -6.81
N ARG A 36 -13.93 13.00 -5.99
CA ARG A 36 -12.47 12.90 -6.29
C ARG A 36 -12.02 13.62 -7.57
N GLY A 37 -12.77 14.64 -7.98
CA GLY A 37 -12.47 15.38 -9.21
C GLY A 37 -12.84 14.66 -10.52
N TYR A 38 -13.56 13.55 -10.44
CA TYR A 38 -14.08 12.87 -11.63
C TYR A 38 -15.22 13.69 -12.27
N VAL A 39 -15.35 13.56 -13.58
CA VAL A 39 -16.45 14.17 -14.32
C VAL A 39 -17.70 13.33 -14.13
N PHE A 40 -18.73 13.90 -13.53
CA PHE A 40 -20.02 13.26 -13.38
C PHE A 40 -20.91 13.59 -14.58
N ASP A 41 -21.39 12.57 -15.23
CA ASP A 41 -22.38 12.67 -16.31
C ASP A 41 -23.78 12.50 -15.70
N GLU A 42 -24.52 13.60 -15.65
CA GLU A 42 -25.87 13.61 -15.07
C GLU A 42 -26.90 12.81 -15.89
N GLU A 43 -26.69 12.67 -17.20
CA GLU A 43 -27.61 11.93 -18.07
C GLU A 43 -27.53 10.42 -17.82
N THR A 44 -26.32 9.91 -17.63
CA THR A 44 -26.07 8.48 -17.41
C THR A 44 -25.94 8.09 -15.93
N GLY A 45 -25.66 9.05 -15.07
CA GLY A 45 -25.34 8.82 -13.64
C GLY A 45 -24.00 8.12 -13.42
N LEU A 46 -23.08 8.24 -14.37
CA LEU A 46 -21.76 7.63 -14.31
C LEU A 46 -20.67 8.66 -14.05
N TYR A 47 -19.57 8.22 -13.46
CA TYR A 47 -18.34 9.00 -13.42
C TYR A 47 -17.42 8.63 -14.58
N TYR A 48 -16.93 9.63 -15.29
CA TYR A 48 -15.91 9.46 -16.32
C TYR A 48 -14.52 9.67 -15.75
N LEU A 49 -13.70 8.61 -15.77
CA LEU A 49 -12.33 8.56 -15.26
C LEU A 49 -11.31 8.54 -16.42
N ARG A 50 -11.51 9.36 -17.44
CA ARG A 50 -10.66 9.48 -18.64
C ARG A 50 -10.63 8.26 -19.56
N SER A 51 -10.37 7.06 -19.05
CA SER A 51 -10.32 5.82 -19.85
C SER A 51 -11.55 4.94 -19.71
N ARG A 52 -12.24 5.02 -18.57
CA ARG A 52 -13.39 4.18 -18.25
C ARG A 52 -14.51 4.97 -17.59
N TYR A 53 -15.72 4.40 -17.64
CA TYR A 53 -16.87 4.89 -16.89
C TYR A 53 -17.10 4.04 -15.64
N TYR A 54 -17.26 4.71 -14.52
CA TYR A 54 -17.51 4.10 -13.21
C TYR A 54 -18.95 4.31 -12.79
N SER A 55 -19.61 3.24 -12.37
CA SER A 55 -20.99 3.26 -11.87
C SER A 55 -21.02 3.15 -10.35
N ILE A 56 -21.51 4.21 -9.68
CA ILE A 56 -21.74 4.19 -8.23
C ILE A 56 -22.82 3.19 -7.81
N ARG A 57 -23.73 2.83 -8.72
CA ARG A 57 -24.84 1.89 -8.43
C ARG A 57 -24.36 0.47 -8.23
N ILE A 58 -23.30 0.07 -8.93
CA ILE A 58 -22.74 -1.28 -8.86
C ILE A 58 -21.33 -1.28 -8.29
N CYS A 59 -20.79 -0.11 -7.91
CA CYS A 59 -19.45 0.09 -7.36
C CYS A 59 -18.33 -0.48 -8.24
N ARG A 60 -18.49 -0.38 -9.58
CA ARG A 60 -17.59 -0.96 -10.58
C ARG A 60 -17.51 -0.12 -11.84
N PHE A 61 -16.46 -0.33 -12.61
CA PHE A 61 -16.41 0.12 -14.00
C PHE A 61 -17.44 -0.64 -14.83
N ILE A 62 -18.03 0.04 -15.83
CA ILE A 62 -19.01 -0.57 -16.76
C ILE A 62 -18.34 -1.25 -17.95
N ASN A 63 -17.06 -0.97 -18.17
CA ASN A 63 -16.24 -1.61 -19.19
C ASN A 63 -14.94 -2.16 -18.58
N SER A 64 -14.49 -3.29 -19.12
CA SER A 64 -13.27 -3.95 -18.68
C SER A 64 -12.04 -3.09 -18.94
N ASP A 65 -11.01 -3.24 -18.08
CA ASP A 65 -9.73 -2.59 -18.30
C ASP A 65 -9.06 -3.13 -19.57
N ALA A 66 -8.74 -2.23 -20.49
CA ALA A 66 -8.08 -2.61 -21.75
C ALA A 66 -6.64 -3.12 -21.53
N VAL A 67 -6.04 -2.80 -20.39
CA VAL A 67 -4.69 -3.26 -20.01
C VAL A 67 -4.75 -4.72 -19.57
N LEU A 68 -5.78 -5.12 -18.82
CA LEU A 68 -5.98 -6.52 -18.39
C LEU A 68 -6.29 -7.48 -19.55
N LEU A 69 -6.89 -6.98 -20.62
CA LEU A 69 -7.17 -7.82 -21.81
C LEU A 69 -5.90 -8.26 -22.57
N LYS A 70 -4.74 -7.69 -22.23
CA LYS A 70 -3.45 -8.04 -22.85
C LYS A 70 -2.66 -9.07 -22.07
N THR A 71 -3.15 -9.50 -20.92
CA THR A 71 -2.47 -10.46 -20.05
C THR A 71 -3.22 -11.80 -20.05
N GLU A 72 -2.51 -12.90 -20.08
CA GLU A 72 -3.09 -14.26 -20.12
C GLU A 72 -3.68 -14.71 -18.76
N ASN A 73 -3.58 -13.88 -17.72
CA ASN A 73 -4.09 -14.19 -16.39
C ASN A 73 -5.53 -13.70 -16.19
N PHE A 74 -6.47 -14.60 -16.36
CA PHE A 74 -7.91 -14.40 -16.18
C PHE A 74 -8.36 -14.20 -14.71
N ALA A 75 -7.44 -14.17 -13.74
CA ALA A 75 -7.76 -14.11 -12.31
C ALA A 75 -8.20 -12.72 -11.82
N HIS A 76 -7.96 -11.66 -12.58
CA HIS A 76 -8.30 -10.29 -12.17
C HIS A 76 -9.59 -9.81 -12.80
N ASN A 77 -10.50 -9.33 -11.96
CA ASN A 77 -11.75 -8.75 -12.42
C ASN A 77 -11.51 -7.34 -12.99
N GLY A 78 -11.43 -7.24 -14.32
CA GLY A 78 -11.18 -5.99 -15.05
C GLY A 78 -12.19 -4.87 -14.83
N TYR A 79 -13.27 -5.12 -14.10
CA TYR A 79 -14.32 -4.14 -13.76
C TYR A 79 -14.17 -3.56 -12.37
N THR A 80 -13.19 -4.00 -11.58
CA THR A 80 -13.01 -3.58 -10.20
C THR A 80 -12.56 -2.12 -10.13
N TYR A 81 -13.23 -1.31 -9.30
CA TYR A 81 -12.83 0.03 -8.96
C TYR A 81 -12.04 0.03 -7.65
N CYS A 82 -10.85 0.67 -7.64
CA CYS A 82 -10.00 0.82 -6.47
C CYS A 82 -9.77 -0.49 -5.70
N SER A 83 -9.57 -1.61 -6.40
CA SER A 83 -9.40 -2.95 -5.78
C SER A 83 -10.46 -3.30 -4.72
N ASN A 84 -11.69 -2.82 -4.89
CA ASN A 84 -12.79 -2.88 -3.92
C ASN A 84 -12.54 -2.14 -2.60
N ASN A 85 -11.52 -1.30 -2.51
CA ASN A 85 -11.20 -0.52 -1.32
C ASN A 85 -11.03 0.98 -1.64
N PRO A 86 -12.12 1.71 -1.94
CA PRO A 86 -12.06 3.13 -2.31
C PRO A 86 -11.75 4.06 -1.14
N ILE A 87 -11.64 3.56 0.09
CA ILE A 87 -11.19 4.37 1.23
C ILE A 87 -9.69 4.64 1.11
N TYR A 88 -8.92 3.64 0.67
CA TYR A 88 -7.46 3.73 0.54
C TYR A 88 -6.98 4.07 -0.85
N PHE A 89 -7.75 3.70 -1.86
CA PHE A 89 -7.33 3.75 -3.25
C PHE A 89 -8.10 4.79 -4.04
N LEU A 90 -7.40 5.41 -4.96
CA LEU A 90 -7.92 6.39 -5.92
C LEU A 90 -7.53 5.91 -7.32
N ASP A 91 -8.41 6.01 -8.28
CA ASP A 91 -8.11 5.77 -9.69
C ASP A 91 -8.28 7.07 -10.48
N THR A 92 -7.21 7.82 -10.69
CA THR A 92 -7.23 9.12 -11.38
C THR A 92 -7.34 9.03 -12.88
N SER A 93 -7.03 7.87 -13.46
CA SER A 93 -6.93 7.66 -14.91
C SER A 93 -7.97 6.68 -15.45
N GLY A 94 -8.61 5.92 -14.56
CA GLY A 94 -9.47 4.80 -14.94
C GLY A 94 -8.70 3.59 -15.46
N THR A 95 -7.38 3.49 -15.22
CA THR A 95 -6.53 2.37 -15.64
C THR A 95 -5.59 1.89 -14.56
N CYS A 96 -5.37 2.69 -13.52
CA CYS A 96 -4.49 2.31 -12.41
C CYS A 96 -5.05 2.82 -11.09
N VAL A 97 -4.82 2.06 -10.05
CA VAL A 97 -5.18 2.41 -8.68
C VAL A 97 -4.01 3.15 -8.07
N THR A 98 -4.29 4.35 -7.57
CA THR A 98 -3.38 5.10 -6.71
C THR A 98 -3.90 5.03 -5.29
N CYS A 99 -3.05 5.08 -4.28
CA CYS A 99 -3.56 5.29 -2.94
C CYS A 99 -4.26 6.66 -2.89
N SER A 100 -5.38 6.75 -2.18
CA SER A 100 -5.99 8.04 -1.86
C SER A 100 -4.92 8.90 -1.18
N TYR A 101 -4.94 10.20 -1.47
CA TYR A 101 -4.03 11.20 -0.92
C TYR A 101 -3.56 10.83 0.49
N CYS A 102 -2.27 10.63 0.63
CA CYS A 102 -1.68 10.29 1.91
C CYS A 102 -1.55 11.55 2.75
N GLU A 103 -2.34 11.67 3.80
CA GLU A 103 -2.28 12.81 4.73
C GLU A 103 -0.90 12.94 5.39
N GLU A 104 -0.19 11.81 5.55
CA GLU A 104 1.14 11.79 6.16
C GLU A 104 2.23 12.40 5.28
N CYS A 105 2.21 12.19 3.98
CA CYS A 105 3.25 12.69 3.09
C CYS A 105 2.80 13.74 2.09
N GLY A 106 1.50 14.01 1.99
CA GLY A 106 0.94 15.01 1.09
C GLY A 106 1.09 14.67 -0.40
N GLU A 107 1.33 13.41 -0.75
CA GLU A 107 1.54 12.95 -2.12
C GLU A 107 0.56 11.84 -2.51
N GLU A 108 0.25 11.75 -3.80
CA GLU A 108 -0.46 10.61 -4.36
C GLU A 108 0.52 9.46 -4.59
N HIS A 109 0.22 8.28 -4.05
CA HIS A 109 1.02 7.08 -4.28
C HIS A 109 0.39 6.24 -5.37
N LEU A 110 1.13 6.06 -6.46
CA LEU A 110 0.74 5.18 -7.55
C LEU A 110 0.82 3.72 -7.09
N LEU A 111 -0.35 3.13 -6.89
CA LEU A 111 -0.51 1.69 -6.79
C LEU A 111 -1.11 1.19 -8.10
N PHE A 112 -0.41 0.31 -8.77
CA PHE A 112 -0.89 -0.22 -10.03
C PHE A 112 -1.94 -1.31 -9.75
N ALA A 113 -3.17 -1.11 -10.22
CA ALA A 113 -4.13 -2.19 -10.32
C ALA A 113 -3.75 -3.05 -11.53
N GLY A 114 -3.35 -4.26 -11.27
CA GLY A 114 -2.98 -5.27 -12.25
C GLY A 114 -1.47 -5.48 -12.33
N GLU A 115 -1.11 -6.70 -12.04
CA GLU A 115 0.16 -7.37 -12.27
C GLU A 115 1.44 -6.58 -11.98
N PHE A 116 1.97 -6.77 -10.79
CA PHE A 116 3.35 -6.40 -10.45
C PHE A 116 4.38 -6.98 -11.43
N GLY A 117 4.06 -8.08 -12.12
CA GLY A 117 4.98 -8.80 -13.00
C GLY A 117 5.32 -8.07 -14.30
N ASP A 118 4.33 -7.75 -15.12
CA ASP A 118 4.56 -7.25 -16.48
C ASP A 118 4.84 -5.74 -16.58
N LYS A 119 4.44 -4.96 -15.57
CA LYS A 119 4.66 -3.51 -15.56
C LYS A 119 5.98 -3.08 -14.90
N MET A 120 6.72 -4.01 -14.30
CA MET A 120 8.03 -3.70 -13.68
C MET A 120 9.07 -3.16 -14.67
N GLU A 121 8.95 -3.45 -15.95
CA GLU A 121 9.87 -2.95 -16.98
C GLU A 121 9.64 -1.48 -17.35
N HIS A 122 8.45 -0.94 -17.11
CA HIS A 122 8.07 0.42 -17.54
C HIS A 122 8.11 1.47 -16.42
N VAL A 123 8.26 1.05 -15.16
CA VAL A 123 8.38 1.99 -14.04
C VAL A 123 9.82 2.46 -13.92
N GLN A 124 10.04 3.78 -13.94
CA GLN A 124 11.35 4.36 -13.68
C GLN A 124 11.76 4.06 -12.24
N LYS A 125 12.57 3.01 -12.05
CA LYS A 125 13.04 2.58 -10.74
C LYS A 125 13.92 3.65 -10.09
N LYS A 126 13.66 3.91 -8.83
CA LYS A 126 14.33 4.96 -8.07
C LYS A 126 15.75 4.58 -7.64
N ASN A 127 16.56 5.58 -7.42
CA ASN A 127 17.88 5.41 -6.81
C ASN A 127 17.78 5.74 -5.32
N TYR A 128 18.01 4.74 -4.44
CA TYR A 128 17.82 4.90 -3.01
C TYR A 128 18.71 5.99 -2.36
N LYS A 129 19.80 6.40 -3.03
CA LYS A 129 20.64 7.50 -2.55
C LYS A 129 19.97 8.87 -2.70
N ASN A 130 19.12 9.00 -3.71
CA ASN A 130 18.44 10.24 -4.06
C ASN A 130 17.04 10.31 -3.46
N GLU A 131 16.36 9.18 -3.41
CA GLU A 131 14.97 9.09 -2.99
C GLU A 131 14.73 7.78 -2.24
N ARG A 132 14.11 7.85 -1.08
CA ARG A 132 13.69 6.69 -0.30
C ARG A 132 12.20 6.50 -0.39
N MET A 133 11.77 5.25 -0.31
CA MET A 133 10.36 4.90 -0.24
C MET A 133 9.77 5.42 1.07
N LYS A 134 8.72 6.22 1.00
CA LYS A 134 7.99 6.66 2.21
C LYS A 134 7.28 5.48 2.86
N VAL A 135 7.05 5.55 4.18
CA VAL A 135 6.35 4.48 4.92
C VAL A 135 4.99 4.18 4.30
N CYS A 136 4.22 5.21 3.93
CA CYS A 136 2.90 5.02 3.31
C CYS A 136 2.98 4.29 1.95
N GLN A 137 3.99 4.54 1.13
CA GLN A 137 4.24 3.79 -0.12
C GLN A 137 4.56 2.33 0.17
N PHE A 138 5.35 2.07 1.22
CA PHE A 138 5.66 0.72 1.66
C PHE A 138 4.41 -0.02 2.13
N MET A 139 3.58 0.63 2.98
CA MET A 139 2.31 0.07 3.43
C MET A 139 1.36 -0.25 2.28
N ALA A 140 1.27 0.65 1.32
CA ALA A 140 0.44 0.46 0.15
C ALA A 140 0.85 -0.74 -0.70
N LEU A 141 2.16 -0.98 -0.86
CA LEU A 141 2.68 -2.16 -1.57
C LEU A 141 2.41 -3.47 -0.82
N LEU A 142 2.53 -3.45 0.51
CA LEU A 142 2.20 -4.62 1.34
C LEU A 142 0.69 -4.95 1.28
N GLU A 143 -0.16 -3.92 1.33
CA GLU A 143 -1.61 -4.10 1.21
C GLU A 143 -2.00 -4.63 -0.17
N GLN A 144 -1.31 -4.19 -1.22
CA GLN A 144 -1.54 -4.73 -2.56
C GLN A 144 -1.28 -6.23 -2.62
N MET A 145 -0.18 -6.72 -2.02
CA MET A 145 0.10 -8.16 -1.95
C MET A 145 -1.01 -8.93 -1.22
N ARG A 146 -1.56 -8.33 -0.14
CA ARG A 146 -2.66 -8.93 0.62
C ARG A 146 -3.96 -8.99 -0.19
N ILE A 147 -4.31 -7.90 -0.87
CA ILE A 147 -5.53 -7.81 -1.70
C ILE A 147 -5.45 -8.76 -2.90
N GLU A 148 -4.28 -8.92 -3.48
CA GLU A 148 -4.02 -9.85 -4.57
C GLU A 148 -3.88 -11.31 -4.10
N GLU A 149 -4.07 -11.59 -2.80
CA GLU A 149 -4.03 -12.93 -2.21
C GLU A 149 -2.72 -13.68 -2.51
N TRP A 150 -1.58 -12.97 -2.38
CA TRP A 150 -0.27 -13.58 -2.63
C TRP A 150 -0.03 -14.78 -1.73
N GLU A 151 0.39 -15.88 -2.33
CA GLU A 151 0.64 -17.14 -1.64
C GLU A 151 1.98 -17.14 -0.89
N TYR A 152 2.06 -17.97 0.16
CA TYR A 152 3.33 -18.23 0.84
C TYR A 152 4.16 -19.23 0.04
N ASP A 153 5.39 -18.82 -0.35
CA ASP A 153 6.36 -19.69 -0.99
C ASP A 153 7.79 -19.22 -0.65
N HIS A 154 8.72 -20.16 -0.51
CA HIS A 154 10.13 -19.86 -0.29
C HIS A 154 10.80 -19.24 -1.52
N ASP A 155 10.28 -19.51 -2.70
CA ASP A 155 10.73 -18.88 -3.94
C ASP A 155 9.93 -17.61 -4.19
N THR A 156 10.53 -16.46 -3.89
CA THR A 156 9.89 -15.16 -4.12
C THR A 156 9.76 -14.91 -5.62
N ALA A 157 8.53 -14.89 -6.08
CA ALA A 157 8.12 -14.56 -7.43
C ALA A 157 6.87 -13.68 -7.38
N TYR A 158 6.37 -13.24 -8.53
CA TYR A 158 5.08 -12.57 -8.58
C TYR A 158 3.97 -13.48 -8.04
N GLY A 159 3.15 -12.94 -7.14
CA GLY A 159 2.06 -13.69 -6.50
C GLY A 159 2.50 -14.65 -5.40
N ARG A 160 3.82 -14.77 -5.11
CA ARG A 160 4.34 -15.69 -4.10
C ARG A 160 5.51 -15.08 -3.34
N VAL A 161 5.42 -15.05 -2.02
CA VAL A 161 6.46 -14.50 -1.13
C VAL A 161 6.58 -15.30 0.16
N ASP A 162 7.81 -15.47 0.66
CA ASP A 162 8.06 -15.88 2.03
C ASP A 162 7.94 -14.71 3.02
N CYS A 163 8.18 -14.94 4.29
CA CYS A 163 8.04 -13.88 5.30
C CYS A 163 8.96 -12.68 5.06
N VAL A 164 10.18 -12.84 4.57
CA VAL A 164 11.07 -11.73 4.20
C VAL A 164 10.84 -11.25 2.78
N GLY A 165 10.18 -12.05 1.96
CA GLY A 165 9.81 -11.75 0.59
C GLY A 165 8.92 -10.52 0.49
N ILE A 166 8.02 -10.29 1.46
CA ILE A 166 7.17 -9.10 1.50
C ILE A 166 8.00 -7.80 1.48
N TYR A 167 9.10 -7.73 2.23
CA TYR A 167 10.02 -6.59 2.19
C TYR A 167 10.92 -6.64 0.94
N ARG A 168 11.48 -7.80 0.63
CA ARG A 168 12.40 -7.98 -0.48
C ARG A 168 11.75 -7.59 -1.80
N TYR A 169 10.53 -8.04 -2.06
CA TYR A 169 9.81 -7.76 -3.30
C TYR A 169 9.51 -6.27 -3.45
N THR A 170 9.05 -5.59 -2.39
CA THR A 170 8.80 -4.14 -2.43
C THR A 170 10.06 -3.35 -2.78
N MET A 171 11.22 -3.76 -2.26
CA MET A 171 12.50 -3.12 -2.58
C MET A 171 12.92 -3.35 -4.04
N TYR A 172 12.76 -4.57 -4.55
CA TYR A 172 13.03 -4.88 -5.96
C TYR A 172 12.07 -4.16 -6.90
N TRP A 173 10.85 -3.95 -6.46
CA TRP A 173 9.87 -3.23 -7.25
C TRP A 173 10.17 -1.73 -7.32
N TYR A 174 10.51 -1.11 -6.21
CA TYR A 174 10.69 0.33 -6.11
C TYR A 174 12.07 0.82 -6.59
N TYR A 175 13.11 0.06 -6.33
CA TYR A 175 14.49 0.48 -6.57
C TYR A 175 15.15 -0.18 -7.77
N SER A 176 16.13 0.54 -8.36
CA SER A 176 17.04 -0.02 -9.38
C SER A 176 17.87 -1.19 -8.81
N ALA A 177 18.31 -2.10 -9.66
CA ALA A 177 19.12 -3.26 -9.26
C ALA A 177 20.40 -2.87 -8.51
N SER A 178 21.05 -1.77 -8.89
CA SER A 178 22.24 -1.23 -8.19
C SER A 178 21.90 -0.75 -6.78
N SER A 179 20.73 -0.15 -6.59
CA SER A 179 20.24 0.30 -5.29
C SER A 179 19.89 -0.87 -4.38
N VAL A 180 19.21 -1.90 -4.90
CA VAL A 180 18.89 -3.13 -4.16
C VAL A 180 20.16 -3.83 -3.70
N LYS A 181 21.19 -3.94 -4.56
CA LYS A 181 22.50 -4.47 -4.18
C LYS A 181 23.15 -3.66 -3.06
N ALA A 182 23.06 -2.32 -3.12
CA ALA A 182 23.61 -1.44 -2.09
C ALA A 182 22.87 -1.55 -0.74
N LEU A 183 21.57 -1.83 -0.76
CA LEU A 183 20.75 -2.08 0.43
C LEU A 183 21.08 -3.42 1.11
N LYS A 184 21.78 -4.32 0.43
CA LYS A 184 22.15 -5.68 0.91
C LYS A 184 20.93 -6.49 1.34
N ILE A 185 19.89 -6.49 0.51
CA ILE A 185 18.64 -7.21 0.78
C ILE A 185 18.92 -8.72 0.82
N SER A 186 18.48 -9.37 1.88
CA SER A 186 18.68 -10.80 2.13
C SER A 186 17.43 -11.62 1.76
N THR A 187 17.67 -12.90 1.50
CA THR A 187 16.63 -13.92 1.29
C THR A 187 16.27 -14.69 2.57
N HIS A 188 16.93 -14.40 3.70
CA HIS A 188 16.75 -15.11 4.96
C HIS A 188 16.52 -14.13 6.11
N VAL A 189 15.79 -14.56 7.13
CA VAL A 189 15.44 -13.76 8.30
C VAL A 189 16.66 -13.21 9.01
N GLU A 190 17.68 -14.06 9.28
CA GLU A 190 18.94 -13.64 9.90
C GLU A 190 19.67 -12.59 9.06
N GLY A 191 19.81 -12.83 7.76
CA GLY A 191 20.46 -11.89 6.84
C GLY A 191 19.70 -10.58 6.73
N THR A 192 18.37 -10.60 6.74
CA THR A 192 17.54 -9.40 6.78
C THR A 192 17.77 -8.61 8.05
N TYR A 193 17.75 -9.25 9.22
CA TYR A 193 18.06 -8.60 10.50
C TYR A 193 19.48 -8.04 10.56
N ARG A 194 20.49 -8.75 10.03
CA ARG A 194 21.88 -8.30 10.04
C ARG A 194 22.15 -7.16 9.08
N ASN A 195 21.63 -7.24 7.87
CA ASN A 195 22.06 -6.42 6.74
C ASN A 195 21.01 -5.42 6.24
N SER A 196 19.71 -5.76 6.30
CA SER A 196 18.63 -4.97 5.70
C SER A 196 17.96 -4.00 6.68
N VAL A 197 18.43 -3.92 7.92
CA VAL A 197 17.99 -2.95 8.92
C VAL A 197 19.07 -1.96 9.28
N TYR A 198 18.69 -0.80 9.81
CA TYR A 198 19.64 0.18 10.34
C TYR A 198 20.27 -0.32 11.63
N ASN A 199 21.60 -0.24 11.73
CA ASN A 199 22.33 -0.70 12.91
C ASN A 199 22.37 0.33 14.05
N LYS A 200 22.19 1.61 13.72
CA LYS A 200 22.32 2.72 14.67
C LYS A 200 21.17 3.70 14.50
N THR A 201 20.84 4.38 15.57
CA THR A 201 19.91 5.51 15.57
C THR A 201 20.43 6.61 14.65
N ASP A 202 19.53 7.15 13.83
CA ASP A 202 19.79 8.28 12.95
C ASP A 202 18.61 9.27 13.07
N PRO A 203 18.75 10.32 13.91
CA PRO A 203 17.68 11.29 14.14
C PRO A 203 17.23 12.02 12.85
N LYS A 204 18.17 12.22 11.89
CA LYS A 204 17.84 12.86 10.61
C LYS A 204 16.91 12.02 9.73
N LYS A 205 16.85 10.72 10.00
CA LYS A 205 15.98 9.76 9.30
C LYS A 205 14.84 9.25 10.17
N ASN A 206 14.68 9.85 11.36
CA ASN A 206 13.71 9.39 12.36
C ASN A 206 13.81 7.87 12.64
N VAL A 207 15.03 7.33 12.72
CA VAL A 207 15.32 5.90 12.83
C VAL A 207 15.99 5.63 14.17
N VAL A 208 15.46 4.66 14.91
CA VAL A 208 16.02 4.21 16.21
C VAL A 208 17.02 3.06 16.06
N GLY A 209 17.21 2.54 14.87
CA GLY A 209 18.10 1.40 14.61
C GLY A 209 17.40 0.07 14.79
N LYS A 210 18.07 -0.87 15.47
CA LYS A 210 17.56 -2.21 15.78
C LYS A 210 17.94 -2.65 17.19
N GLY A 211 17.16 -3.56 17.75
CA GLY A 211 17.40 -4.08 19.10
C GLY A 211 16.55 -5.30 19.43
N LYS A 212 16.66 -5.69 20.71
CA LYS A 212 15.72 -6.65 21.30
C LYS A 212 14.46 -5.91 21.71
N ILE A 213 13.32 -6.59 21.61
CA ILE A 213 12.06 -6.09 22.12
C ILE A 213 12.04 -6.24 23.65
N ASP A 214 11.66 -5.17 24.32
CA ASP A 214 11.44 -5.12 25.77
C ASP A 214 10.19 -4.30 26.09
N ALA A 215 9.83 -4.17 27.35
CA ALA A 215 8.64 -3.46 27.83
C ALA A 215 8.61 -1.96 27.47
N ASN A 216 9.75 -1.37 27.10
CA ASN A 216 9.88 0.03 26.72
C ASN A 216 10.00 0.23 25.20
N THR A 217 9.88 -0.85 24.42
CA THR A 217 10.01 -0.77 22.97
C THR A 217 8.76 -0.15 22.37
N GLU A 218 8.92 1.03 21.78
CA GLU A 218 7.87 1.68 21.02
C GLU A 218 7.90 1.19 19.55
N PHE A 219 6.82 0.58 19.12
CA PHE A 219 6.67 0.16 17.73
C PHE A 219 6.23 1.32 16.85
N ARG A 220 6.77 1.40 15.63
CA ARG A 220 6.38 2.38 14.62
C ARG A 220 6.01 1.69 13.32
N ILE A 221 5.03 2.25 12.63
CA ILE A 221 4.55 1.74 11.34
C ILE A 221 5.72 1.60 10.35
N GLY A 222 5.78 0.46 9.66
CA GLY A 222 6.86 0.12 8.73
C GLY A 222 8.08 -0.55 9.38
N MET A 223 8.10 -0.70 10.70
CA MET A 223 9.17 -1.36 11.43
C MET A 223 9.11 -2.87 11.20
N GLY A 224 10.25 -3.49 10.94
CA GLY A 224 10.38 -4.94 10.88
C GLY A 224 10.42 -5.55 12.28
N LEU A 225 9.60 -6.56 12.52
CA LEU A 225 9.62 -7.40 13.72
C LEU A 225 10.17 -8.77 13.36
N PHE A 226 11.02 -9.30 14.24
CA PHE A 226 11.73 -10.54 14.00
C PHE A 226 11.52 -11.50 15.17
N ARG A 227 11.06 -12.70 14.86
CA ARG A 227 11.00 -13.84 15.78
C ARG A 227 12.22 -14.70 15.53
N ASN A 228 12.95 -15.01 16.58
CA ASN A 228 14.13 -15.88 16.53
C ASN A 228 15.05 -15.66 15.30
N PRO A 229 15.57 -14.43 15.05
CA PRO A 229 16.27 -14.13 13.80
C PRO A 229 17.58 -14.91 13.61
N PHE A 230 18.08 -15.58 14.64
CA PHE A 230 19.32 -16.37 14.63
C PHE A 230 19.08 -17.88 14.74
N GLY A 231 17.84 -18.33 14.73
CA GLY A 231 17.46 -19.75 14.81
C GLY A 231 16.88 -20.27 13.48
N ASP A 232 16.72 -21.59 13.41
CA ASP A 232 16.28 -22.28 12.22
C ASP A 232 14.83 -21.91 11.79
N ASN A 233 13.99 -21.53 12.75
CA ASN A 233 12.58 -21.14 12.52
C ASN A 233 12.39 -19.62 12.65
N GLY A 234 13.28 -18.84 12.07
CA GLY A 234 13.16 -17.39 12.09
C GLY A 234 11.94 -16.92 11.28
N HIS A 235 11.24 -15.89 11.78
CA HIS A 235 10.11 -15.28 11.09
C HIS A 235 10.23 -13.75 11.07
N PHE A 236 9.66 -13.13 10.05
CA PHE A 236 9.64 -11.69 9.85
C PHE A 236 8.23 -11.21 9.57
N ALA A 237 7.86 -10.10 10.19
CA ALA A 237 6.63 -9.36 9.94
C ALA A 237 6.93 -7.86 9.88
N VAL A 238 6.01 -7.09 9.33
CA VAL A 238 6.07 -5.63 9.36
C VAL A 238 4.99 -5.10 10.28
N TYR A 239 5.38 -4.26 11.24
CA TYR A 239 4.44 -3.61 12.13
C TYR A 239 3.63 -2.56 11.38
N VAL A 240 2.31 -2.66 11.44
CA VAL A 240 1.37 -1.76 10.76
C VAL A 240 0.49 -0.98 11.74
N GLY A 241 0.49 -1.36 13.02
CA GLY A 241 -0.26 -0.66 14.08
C GLY A 241 -1.73 -0.51 13.73
N ASN A 242 -2.20 0.72 13.69
CA ASN A 242 -3.56 1.12 13.30
C ASN A 242 -3.64 1.70 11.88
N TYR A 243 -2.64 1.46 11.04
CA TYR A 243 -2.60 2.02 9.68
C TYR A 243 -3.77 1.55 8.82
N PHE A 244 -4.20 0.30 8.99
CA PHE A 244 -5.36 -0.26 8.28
C PHE A 244 -6.61 -0.25 9.16
N PRO A 245 -7.81 0.10 8.63
CA PRO A 245 -9.03 0.13 9.42
C PRO A 245 -9.38 -1.21 10.02
N GLY A 246 -9.88 -1.17 11.25
CA GLY A 246 -10.29 -2.36 12.00
C GLY A 246 -9.16 -3.05 12.74
N TYR A 247 -7.94 -2.48 12.71
CA TYR A 247 -6.78 -2.95 13.45
C TYR A 247 -6.22 -1.84 14.34
N GLU A 248 -5.70 -2.20 15.51
CA GLU A 248 -5.11 -1.22 16.46
C GLU A 248 -3.62 -1.45 16.68
N ASN A 249 -3.21 -2.69 16.86
CA ASN A 249 -1.83 -3.06 17.16
C ASN A 249 -1.44 -4.28 16.30
N ALA A 250 -1.35 -4.08 15.00
CA ALA A 250 -1.28 -5.16 14.04
C ALA A 250 0.07 -5.28 13.32
N VAL A 251 0.27 -6.46 12.75
CA VAL A 251 1.36 -6.78 11.83
C VAL A 251 0.82 -7.28 10.50
N ILE A 252 1.58 -7.04 9.42
CA ILE A 252 1.41 -7.73 8.14
C ILE A 252 2.54 -8.74 7.99
N GLU A 253 2.20 -9.95 7.62
CA GLU A 253 3.14 -11.06 7.50
C GLU A 253 2.74 -12.01 6.39
N SER A 254 3.71 -12.68 5.79
CA SER A 254 3.47 -13.79 4.88
C SER A 254 3.65 -15.10 5.64
N VAL A 255 2.58 -15.89 5.67
CA VAL A 255 2.49 -17.17 6.38
C VAL A 255 1.81 -18.19 5.47
N TYR A 256 1.79 -19.45 5.90
CA TYR A 256 1.05 -20.48 5.19
C TYR A 256 -0.44 -20.12 5.11
N GLY A 257 -0.87 -19.69 3.95
CA GLY A 257 -2.19 -19.10 3.71
C GLY A 257 -2.12 -17.70 3.08
N GLY A 258 -0.92 -17.18 2.85
CA GLY A 258 -0.68 -15.96 2.09
C GLY A 258 -0.24 -14.76 2.92
N VAL A 259 -0.35 -13.58 2.32
CA VAL A 259 -0.07 -12.30 2.98
C VAL A 259 -1.29 -11.84 3.72
N ILE A 260 -1.18 -11.71 5.04
CA ILE A 260 -2.32 -11.40 5.92
C ILE A 260 -1.97 -10.30 6.91
N ILE A 261 -3.00 -9.60 7.40
CA ILE A 261 -2.91 -8.70 8.56
C ILE A 261 -3.61 -9.37 9.73
N ARG A 262 -2.99 -9.29 10.91
CA ARG A 262 -3.60 -9.73 12.17
C ARG A 262 -3.09 -8.88 13.33
N GLU A 263 -3.82 -8.88 14.44
CA GLU A 263 -3.33 -8.27 15.68
C GLU A 263 -2.01 -8.89 16.12
N LEU A 264 -1.11 -8.09 16.66
CA LEU A 264 0.21 -8.55 17.13
C LEU A 264 0.07 -9.67 18.15
N SER A 265 -0.88 -9.55 19.07
CA SER A 265 -1.19 -10.56 20.08
C SER A 265 -1.66 -11.90 19.49
N GLU A 266 -2.41 -11.86 18.39
CA GLU A 266 -2.81 -13.07 17.67
C GLU A 266 -1.64 -13.76 16.98
N SER A 267 -0.76 -12.98 16.33
CA SER A 267 0.47 -13.51 15.72
C SER A 267 1.38 -14.16 16.77
N GLU A 268 1.48 -13.57 17.95
CA GLU A 268 2.28 -14.09 19.07
C GLU A 268 1.64 -15.27 19.79
N ALA A 269 0.29 -15.37 19.81
CA ALA A 269 -0.43 -16.49 20.40
C ALA A 269 -0.33 -17.79 19.56
N ILE A 270 -0.21 -17.65 18.24
CA ILE A 270 -0.07 -18.80 17.32
C ILE A 270 1.37 -19.31 17.33
N ASN A 271 2.32 -18.44 17.58
CA ASN A 271 3.76 -18.71 17.53
C ASN A 271 4.45 -18.02 18.70
N ASP A 272 5.79 -18.26 18.85
CA ASP A 272 6.58 -17.54 19.84
C ASP A 272 6.55 -16.03 19.63
N PRO A 273 6.68 -15.21 20.69
CA PRO A 273 6.73 -13.76 20.58
C PRO A 273 7.85 -13.25 19.68
N PHE A 274 7.62 -12.07 19.07
CA PHE A 274 8.71 -11.34 18.42
C PHE A 274 9.74 -10.91 19.44
N THR A 275 11.00 -11.15 19.14
CA THR A 275 12.13 -10.93 20.08
C THR A 275 13.01 -9.75 19.69
N HIS A 276 12.97 -9.36 18.43
CA HIS A 276 13.82 -8.29 17.90
C HIS A 276 13.02 -7.38 16.95
N TYR A 277 13.49 -6.15 16.84
CA TYR A 277 12.96 -5.17 15.89
C TYR A 277 14.07 -4.54 15.06
N GLY A 278 13.71 -3.92 13.95
CA GLY A 278 14.64 -3.12 13.17
C GLY A 278 13.94 -2.20 12.16
N TYR A 279 14.46 -0.98 12.02
CA TYR A 279 14.03 -0.05 11.01
C TYR A 279 14.61 -0.46 9.65
N MET A 280 13.75 -0.70 8.70
CA MET A 280 14.12 -1.27 7.40
C MET A 280 14.86 -0.25 6.54
N LYS A 281 15.98 -0.66 5.93
CA LYS A 281 16.72 0.17 4.98
C LYS A 281 15.91 0.40 3.70
N GLY A 282 16.08 1.55 3.09
CA GLY A 282 15.33 1.94 1.90
C GLY A 282 14.00 2.61 2.21
N ILE A 283 13.54 2.60 3.46
CA ILE A 283 12.32 3.27 3.89
C ILE A 283 12.66 4.58 4.58
N ASP A 284 11.88 5.61 4.28
CA ASP A 284 11.95 6.93 4.90
C ASP A 284 10.91 7.04 6.02
N TYR A 285 11.39 7.25 7.24
CA TYR A 285 10.56 7.38 8.44
C TYR A 285 10.44 8.85 8.90
N THR A 286 10.83 9.80 8.05
CA THR A 286 10.92 11.23 8.44
C THR A 286 9.64 12.01 8.26
N ASN A 287 8.51 11.36 7.86
CA ASN A 287 7.28 12.08 7.57
C ASN A 287 6.48 12.64 8.67
#